data_865c7ee29c5389ed1466bf5835be9b12
#
_entry.id   865c7ee29c5389ed1466bf5835be9b12
#
_cell.length_a   1.000
_cell.length_b   1.000
_cell.length_c   1.000
_cell.angle_alpha   90.00
_cell.angle_beta   90.00
_cell.angle_gamma   90.00
#
_symmetry.space_group_name_H-M   'P 1'
#
loop_
_entity.id
_entity.type
_entity.pdbx_description
1 polymer ?
#
loop_
_entity_poly.entity_id
_entity_poly.type
_entity_poly.pdbx_seq_one_letter_code
_entity_poly.pdbx_strand_id
1 'polypeptide(L)'
;MELIIVRHALPESEERNDGPADPPLSPLGLQQAEATADLLATEGVDHVVTSTMQRAIQTGRPLADRLGLTPERLEGLKESDYRRSSYTPVEEMDADHEVIREFMDNPLSMFADGYEAFRDRITAALDAVVAANRGRTVAVFCHAMVVGVYLQTLLGLNDPFTVMADYCGITRVAASSSGIRSVRSFNETGHLRDLV
;
A
#
# COMPACT_ATOMS: atom_id res chain seq x y z
N MET A 1 -1.96 11.87 16.07
CA MET A 1 -2.50 11.70 14.70
C MET A 1 -2.83 10.26 14.46
N GLU A 2 -3.70 9.98 13.52
CA GLU A 2 -3.97 8.64 13.03
C GLU A 2 -3.47 8.51 11.60
N LEU A 3 -2.77 7.42 11.32
CA LEU A 3 -2.32 7.03 9.99
C LEU A 3 -3.12 5.79 9.58
N ILE A 4 -3.92 5.92 8.53
CA ILE A 4 -4.72 4.86 7.94
C ILE A 4 -4.02 4.43 6.66
N ILE A 5 -3.33 3.29 6.70
CA ILE A 5 -2.54 2.79 5.57
C ILE A 5 -3.37 1.72 4.84
N VAL A 6 -3.54 1.89 3.54
CA VAL A 6 -4.37 1.04 2.70
C VAL A 6 -3.53 0.46 1.56
N ARG A 7 -3.50 -0.86 1.41
CA ARG A 7 -2.97 -1.48 0.18
C ARG A 7 -3.91 -1.13 -0.97
N HIS A 8 -3.36 -0.84 -2.16
CA HIS A 8 -4.17 -0.63 -3.37
C HIS A 8 -5.15 -1.78 -3.62
N ALA A 9 -6.23 -1.50 -4.34
CA ALA A 9 -7.21 -2.48 -4.81
C ALA A 9 -6.64 -3.39 -5.90
N LEU A 10 -7.36 -4.46 -6.26
CA LEU A 10 -6.95 -5.45 -7.26
C LEU A 10 -6.68 -4.78 -8.62
N PRO A 11 -5.44 -4.84 -9.16
CA PRO A 11 -5.13 -4.31 -10.47
C PRO A 11 -5.32 -5.35 -11.58
N GLU A 12 -5.25 -4.91 -12.83
CA GLU A 12 -5.10 -5.79 -13.99
C GLU A 12 -3.68 -6.39 -14.05
N SER A 13 -3.53 -7.48 -14.80
CA SER A 13 -2.22 -7.96 -15.23
C SER A 13 -1.69 -7.09 -16.37
N GLU A 14 -0.39 -6.80 -16.39
CA GLU A 14 0.26 -6.02 -17.44
C GLU A 14 1.64 -6.61 -17.78
N GLU A 15 1.95 -6.69 -19.06
CA GLU A 15 3.28 -6.99 -19.57
C GLU A 15 3.69 -5.90 -20.56
N ARG A 16 4.89 -5.34 -20.40
CA ARG A 16 5.43 -4.27 -21.26
C ARG A 16 6.74 -4.69 -21.90
N ASN A 17 6.89 -4.32 -23.16
CA ASN A 17 8.16 -4.49 -23.86
C ASN A 17 9.14 -3.32 -23.62
N ASP A 18 8.63 -2.19 -23.10
CA ASP A 18 9.39 -0.98 -22.83
C ASP A 18 8.98 -0.39 -21.47
N GLY A 19 9.94 -0.23 -20.58
CA GLY A 19 9.74 0.35 -19.26
C GLY A 19 9.01 -0.56 -18.24
N PRO A 20 8.80 -0.06 -17.03
CA PRO A 20 8.15 -0.79 -15.97
C PRO A 20 6.63 -0.89 -16.16
N ALA A 21 6.03 -1.99 -15.69
CA ALA A 21 4.59 -2.17 -15.62
C ALA A 21 3.99 -1.31 -14.50
N ASP A 22 2.88 -0.65 -14.80
CA ASP A 22 2.10 0.12 -13.83
C ASP A 22 0.60 -0.01 -14.15
N PRO A 23 0.02 -1.22 -13.95
CA PRO A 23 -1.33 -1.53 -14.36
C PRO A 23 -2.39 -0.68 -13.64
N PRO A 24 -3.51 -0.39 -14.32
CA PRO A 24 -4.68 0.19 -13.70
C PRO A 24 -5.40 -0.83 -12.82
N LEU A 25 -6.41 -0.37 -12.08
CA LEU A 25 -7.30 -1.26 -11.34
C LEU A 25 -8.20 -2.05 -12.29
N SER A 26 -8.44 -3.31 -11.92
CA SER A 26 -9.45 -4.16 -12.55
C SER A 26 -10.88 -3.66 -12.26
N PRO A 27 -11.92 -4.15 -12.97
CA PRO A 27 -13.31 -3.82 -12.65
C PRO A 27 -13.69 -4.15 -11.19
N LEU A 28 -13.20 -5.25 -10.64
CA LEU A 28 -13.38 -5.59 -9.22
C LEU A 28 -12.59 -4.62 -8.33
N GLY A 29 -11.36 -4.29 -8.70
CA GLY A 29 -10.54 -3.32 -7.97
C GLY A 29 -11.18 -1.94 -7.88
N LEU A 30 -11.87 -1.49 -8.92
CA LEU A 30 -12.64 -0.24 -8.88
C LEU A 30 -13.77 -0.29 -7.85
N GLN A 31 -14.49 -1.42 -7.75
CA GLN A 31 -15.53 -1.62 -6.73
C GLN A 31 -14.95 -1.67 -5.31
N GLN A 32 -13.81 -2.34 -5.14
CA GLN A 32 -13.08 -2.36 -3.85
C GLN A 32 -12.66 -0.95 -3.42
N ALA A 33 -12.16 -0.13 -4.36
CA ALA A 33 -11.76 1.26 -4.08
C ALA A 33 -12.97 2.11 -3.65
N GLU A 34 -14.13 1.94 -4.28
CA GLU A 34 -15.38 2.62 -3.91
C GLU A 34 -15.84 2.22 -2.51
N ALA A 35 -15.87 0.91 -2.19
CA ALA A 35 -16.26 0.42 -0.86
C ALA A 35 -15.31 0.91 0.24
N THR A 36 -14.00 0.98 -0.05
CA THR A 36 -13.00 1.55 0.86
C THR A 36 -13.25 3.03 1.10
N ALA A 37 -13.56 3.78 0.03
CA ALA A 37 -13.87 5.19 0.13
C ALA A 37 -15.17 5.46 0.92
N ASP A 38 -16.20 4.63 0.75
CA ASP A 38 -17.45 4.73 1.52
C ASP A 38 -17.21 4.59 3.03
N LEU A 39 -16.39 3.62 3.43
CA LEU A 39 -16.01 3.45 4.82
C LEU A 39 -15.21 4.66 5.33
N LEU A 40 -14.10 4.99 4.67
CA LEU A 40 -13.17 6.00 5.16
C LEU A 40 -13.71 7.44 5.11
N ALA A 41 -14.68 7.73 4.24
CA ALA A 41 -15.30 9.06 4.17
C ALA A 41 -16.03 9.44 5.47
N THR A 42 -16.40 8.47 6.29
CA THR A 42 -17.07 8.69 7.58
C THR A 42 -16.12 8.85 8.77
N GLU A 43 -14.81 8.70 8.55
CA GLU A 43 -13.81 8.61 9.62
C GLU A 43 -13.01 9.90 9.85
N GLY A 44 -13.44 11.02 9.28
CA GLY A 44 -12.81 12.32 9.51
C GLY A 44 -11.38 12.42 8.94
N VAL A 45 -11.15 11.85 7.76
CA VAL A 45 -9.87 11.95 7.06
C VAL A 45 -9.62 13.41 6.65
N ASP A 46 -8.49 13.98 7.10
CA ASP A 46 -8.08 15.37 6.85
C ASP A 46 -7.13 15.49 5.65
N HIS A 47 -6.46 14.42 5.27
CA HIS A 47 -5.45 14.42 4.21
C HIS A 47 -5.34 13.05 3.55
N VAL A 48 -5.13 13.05 2.22
CA VAL A 48 -4.95 11.85 1.42
C VAL A 48 -3.56 11.86 0.79
N VAL A 49 -2.84 10.78 0.97
CA VAL A 49 -1.51 10.54 0.38
C VAL A 49 -1.59 9.28 -0.48
N THR A 50 -0.94 9.28 -1.63
CA THR A 50 -0.84 8.09 -2.49
C THR A 50 0.60 7.82 -2.90
N SER A 51 0.92 6.54 -3.17
CA SER A 51 2.05 6.23 -4.03
C SER A 51 1.86 6.88 -5.40
N THR A 52 2.93 7.03 -6.15
CA THR A 52 2.87 7.54 -7.53
C THR A 52 2.48 6.47 -8.56
N MET A 53 2.32 5.21 -8.13
CA MET A 53 1.88 4.12 -9.00
C MET A 53 0.36 4.18 -9.25
N GLN A 54 -0.04 3.91 -10.51
CA GLN A 54 -1.41 4.12 -10.98
C GLN A 54 -2.46 3.42 -10.12
N ARG A 55 -2.24 2.15 -9.76
CA ARG A 55 -3.17 1.38 -8.92
C ARG A 55 -3.42 2.01 -7.54
N ALA A 56 -2.40 2.61 -6.91
CA ALA A 56 -2.57 3.30 -5.63
C ALA A 56 -3.29 4.65 -5.80
N ILE A 57 -2.99 5.39 -6.85
CA ILE A 57 -3.68 6.64 -7.20
C ILE A 57 -5.17 6.38 -7.43
N GLN A 58 -5.50 5.36 -8.22
CA GLN A 58 -6.89 5.02 -8.53
C GLN A 58 -7.65 4.52 -7.29
N THR A 59 -6.98 3.82 -6.38
CA THR A 59 -7.62 3.38 -5.12
C THR A 59 -7.94 4.55 -4.19
N GLY A 60 -7.04 5.55 -4.09
CA GLY A 60 -7.26 6.70 -3.22
C GLY A 60 -8.19 7.77 -3.79
N ARG A 61 -8.41 7.78 -5.11
CA ARG A 61 -9.17 8.80 -5.81
C ARG A 61 -10.62 8.93 -5.34
N PRO A 62 -11.42 7.86 -5.21
CA PRO A 62 -12.81 7.96 -4.76
C PRO A 62 -12.94 8.62 -3.39
N LEU A 63 -12.05 8.33 -2.44
CA LEU A 63 -12.04 9.00 -1.14
C LEU A 63 -11.73 10.48 -1.26
N ALA A 64 -10.69 10.82 -2.01
CA ALA A 64 -10.29 12.21 -2.21
C ALA A 64 -11.42 13.04 -2.86
N ASP A 65 -12.07 12.49 -3.88
CA ASP A 65 -13.18 13.14 -4.58
C ASP A 65 -14.37 13.36 -3.63
N ARG A 66 -14.75 12.39 -2.77
CA ARG A 66 -15.82 12.51 -1.77
C ARG A 66 -15.54 13.61 -0.73
N LEU A 67 -14.28 13.73 -0.33
CA LEU A 67 -13.88 14.69 0.70
C LEU A 67 -13.47 16.06 0.13
N GLY A 68 -13.42 16.24 -1.20
CA GLY A 68 -12.94 17.46 -1.85
C GLY A 68 -11.44 17.72 -1.59
N LEU A 69 -10.65 16.67 -1.37
CA LEU A 69 -9.22 16.75 -1.09
C LEU A 69 -8.39 16.52 -2.36
N THR A 70 -7.21 17.13 -2.42
CA THR A 70 -6.22 16.85 -3.46
C THR A 70 -5.16 15.92 -2.88
N PRO A 71 -5.01 14.67 -3.42
CA PRO A 71 -4.03 13.74 -2.91
C PRO A 71 -2.58 14.22 -3.12
N GLU A 72 -1.78 14.13 -2.08
CA GLU A 72 -0.33 14.24 -2.19
C GLU A 72 0.24 12.93 -2.76
N ARG A 73 1.17 13.02 -3.72
CA ARG A 73 1.79 11.85 -4.34
C ARG A 73 3.24 11.73 -3.92
N LEU A 74 3.63 10.58 -3.37
CA LEU A 74 4.97 10.33 -2.84
C LEU A 74 5.67 9.18 -3.56
N GLU A 75 6.77 9.49 -4.25
CA GLU A 75 7.69 8.52 -4.87
C GLU A 75 8.23 7.51 -3.83
N GLY A 76 8.43 7.95 -2.59
CA GLY A 76 8.90 7.12 -1.51
C GLY A 76 7.98 5.95 -1.14
N LEU A 77 6.73 5.96 -1.60
CA LEU A 77 5.75 4.89 -1.35
C LEU A 77 5.62 3.88 -2.50
N LYS A 78 6.47 3.91 -3.53
CA LYS A 78 6.47 2.91 -4.60
C LYS A 78 6.74 1.51 -4.05
N GLU A 79 6.14 0.49 -4.71
CA GLU A 79 6.31 -0.92 -4.36
C GLU A 79 7.75 -1.41 -4.58
N SER A 80 8.06 -2.56 -4.04
CA SER A 80 9.38 -3.21 -4.16
C SER A 80 9.73 -3.59 -5.60
N ASP A 81 8.71 -3.92 -6.39
CA ASP A 81 8.82 -4.41 -7.77
C ASP A 81 8.69 -3.31 -8.85
N TYR A 82 8.68 -2.06 -8.48
CA TYR A 82 8.32 -0.92 -9.35
C TYR A 82 9.14 -0.77 -10.65
N ARG A 83 10.20 -1.57 -10.81
CA ARG A 83 11.05 -1.61 -12.03
C ARG A 83 10.75 -2.79 -12.94
N ARG A 84 9.94 -3.76 -12.51
CA ARG A 84 9.61 -4.93 -13.33
C ARG A 84 8.78 -4.51 -14.54
N SER A 85 9.05 -5.13 -15.67
CA SER A 85 8.29 -4.91 -16.91
C SER A 85 6.96 -5.67 -16.96
N SER A 86 6.72 -6.55 -15.99
CA SER A 86 5.47 -7.31 -15.85
C SER A 86 4.90 -7.20 -14.45
N TYR A 87 3.58 -7.25 -14.37
CA TYR A 87 2.82 -7.37 -13.13
C TYR A 87 1.70 -8.37 -13.33
N THR A 88 1.59 -9.33 -12.43
CA THR A 88 0.48 -10.28 -12.34
C THR A 88 0.02 -10.32 -10.88
N PRO A 89 -1.29 -10.20 -10.60
CA PRO A 89 -1.82 -10.44 -9.25
C PRO A 89 -1.41 -11.83 -8.76
N VAL A 90 -0.99 -11.95 -7.49
CA VAL A 90 -0.48 -13.23 -6.96
C VAL A 90 -1.53 -14.34 -7.02
N GLU A 91 -2.80 -13.99 -6.94
CA GLU A 91 -3.95 -14.88 -7.05
C GLU A 91 -4.12 -15.49 -8.46
N GLU A 92 -3.52 -14.87 -9.48
CA GLU A 92 -3.53 -15.33 -10.87
C GLU A 92 -2.25 -16.11 -11.22
N MET A 93 -1.29 -16.20 -10.30
CA MET A 93 -0.03 -16.89 -10.53
C MET A 93 -0.16 -18.40 -10.29
N ASP A 94 0.22 -19.20 -11.25
CA ASP A 94 0.44 -20.64 -11.06
C ASP A 94 1.69 -20.89 -10.18
N ALA A 95 1.74 -22.05 -9.53
CA ALA A 95 2.88 -22.43 -8.68
C ALA A 95 4.24 -22.41 -9.42
N ASP A 96 4.22 -22.61 -10.74
CA ASP A 96 5.39 -22.55 -11.61
C ASP A 96 5.68 -21.18 -12.19
N HIS A 97 4.94 -20.14 -11.76
CA HIS A 97 5.16 -18.78 -12.24
C HIS A 97 6.57 -18.30 -11.87
N GLU A 98 7.23 -17.58 -12.77
CA GLU A 98 8.61 -17.11 -12.58
C GLU A 98 8.82 -16.34 -11.28
N VAL A 99 7.90 -15.42 -10.97
CA VAL A 99 7.94 -14.62 -9.72
C VAL A 99 7.87 -15.49 -8.48
N ILE A 100 7.02 -16.54 -8.49
CA ILE A 100 6.92 -17.50 -7.36
C ILE A 100 8.22 -18.26 -7.21
N ARG A 101 8.82 -18.74 -8.30
CA ARG A 101 10.11 -19.45 -8.26
C ARG A 101 11.24 -18.55 -7.76
N GLU A 102 11.34 -17.32 -8.26
CA GLU A 102 12.31 -16.34 -7.78
C GLU A 102 12.14 -16.08 -6.28
N PHE A 103 10.90 -15.89 -5.82
CA PHE A 103 10.59 -15.68 -4.41
C PHE A 103 11.01 -16.87 -3.55
N MET A 104 10.73 -18.09 -3.99
CA MET A 104 11.10 -19.32 -3.25
C MET A 104 12.61 -19.54 -3.19
N ASP A 105 13.36 -19.15 -4.22
CA ASP A 105 14.81 -19.25 -4.28
C ASP A 105 15.50 -18.15 -3.47
N ASN A 106 15.07 -16.90 -3.64
CA ASN A 106 15.61 -15.74 -2.92
C ASN A 106 14.52 -14.69 -2.68
N PRO A 107 13.77 -14.74 -1.55
CA PRO A 107 12.68 -13.80 -1.28
C PRO A 107 13.09 -12.32 -1.34
N LEU A 108 14.34 -12.00 -1.02
CA LEU A 108 14.82 -10.60 -1.05
C LEU A 108 15.07 -10.08 -2.47
N SER A 109 15.08 -10.93 -3.50
CA SER A 109 15.24 -10.50 -4.90
C SER A 109 14.08 -9.64 -5.40
N MET A 110 12.91 -9.70 -4.72
CA MET A 110 11.76 -8.87 -5.07
C MET A 110 11.95 -7.38 -4.77
N PHE A 111 12.97 -7.01 -3.99
CA PHE A 111 13.27 -5.62 -3.70
C PHE A 111 14.23 -5.06 -4.76
N ALA A 112 13.71 -4.31 -5.74
CA ALA A 112 14.46 -3.81 -6.90
C ALA A 112 15.72 -3.01 -6.55
N ASP A 113 15.71 -2.30 -5.41
CA ASP A 113 16.85 -1.52 -4.89
C ASP A 113 17.55 -2.19 -3.71
N GLY A 114 17.18 -3.43 -3.37
CA GLY A 114 17.58 -4.11 -2.15
C GLY A 114 16.68 -3.77 -0.96
N TYR A 115 16.55 -4.74 -0.05
CA TYR A 115 15.64 -4.64 1.10
C TYR A 115 15.91 -3.44 2.00
N GLU A 116 17.17 -3.18 2.35
CA GLU A 116 17.51 -2.10 3.29
C GLU A 116 17.18 -0.73 2.69
N ALA A 117 17.53 -0.50 1.42
CA ALA A 117 17.20 0.74 0.74
C ALA A 117 15.69 0.95 0.61
N PHE A 118 14.93 -0.12 0.34
CA PHE A 118 13.48 -0.08 0.32
C PHE A 118 12.90 0.29 1.70
N ARG A 119 13.32 -0.42 2.77
CA ARG A 119 12.91 -0.16 4.15
C ARG A 119 13.17 1.30 4.55
N ASP A 120 14.37 1.80 4.30
CA ASP A 120 14.78 3.16 4.69
C ASP A 120 13.97 4.20 3.91
N ARG A 121 13.71 3.97 2.62
CA ARG A 121 12.90 4.84 1.76
C ARG A 121 11.47 4.96 2.25
N ILE A 122 10.78 3.82 2.50
CA ILE A 122 9.38 3.85 2.94
C ILE A 122 9.24 4.40 4.36
N THR A 123 10.17 4.08 5.25
CA THR A 123 10.16 4.59 6.63
C THR A 123 10.32 6.11 6.63
N ALA A 124 11.28 6.64 5.88
CA ALA A 124 11.48 8.08 5.74
C ALA A 124 10.24 8.77 5.15
N ALA A 125 9.59 8.18 4.14
CA ALA A 125 8.39 8.74 3.53
C ALA A 125 7.22 8.80 4.52
N LEU A 126 6.95 7.73 5.26
CA LEU A 126 5.87 7.68 6.23
C LEU A 126 6.15 8.55 7.46
N ASP A 127 7.40 8.64 7.90
CA ASP A 127 7.78 9.55 8.98
C ASP A 127 7.63 11.03 8.57
N ALA A 128 7.92 11.37 7.32
CA ALA A 128 7.67 12.71 6.78
C ALA A 128 6.17 13.04 6.76
N VAL A 129 5.31 12.09 6.34
CA VAL A 129 3.85 12.24 6.39
C VAL A 129 3.39 12.51 7.83
N VAL A 130 3.89 11.74 8.79
CA VAL A 130 3.55 11.93 10.21
C VAL A 130 4.02 13.30 10.73
N ALA A 131 5.22 13.72 10.37
CA ALA A 131 5.78 14.99 10.82
C ALA A 131 4.99 16.19 10.28
N ALA A 132 4.55 16.12 9.02
CA ALA A 132 3.80 17.18 8.35
C ALA A 132 2.32 17.29 8.80
N ASN A 133 1.75 16.21 9.35
CA ASN A 133 0.31 16.09 9.59
C ASN A 133 -0.05 15.87 11.08
N ARG A 134 0.64 16.54 12.00
CA ARG A 134 0.41 16.40 13.43
C ARG A 134 -1.05 16.68 13.82
N GLY A 135 -1.65 15.77 14.58
CA GLY A 135 -3.02 15.90 15.07
C GLY A 135 -4.11 15.52 14.07
N ARG A 136 -3.75 15.21 12.83
CA ARG A 136 -4.69 14.88 11.74
C ARG A 136 -4.92 13.39 11.62
N THR A 137 -5.96 13.02 10.87
CA THR A 137 -6.20 11.68 10.33
C THR A 137 -5.79 11.67 8.87
N VAL A 138 -4.82 10.82 8.51
CA VAL A 138 -4.26 10.76 7.16
C VAL A 138 -4.48 9.38 6.56
N ALA A 139 -5.12 9.31 5.39
CA ALA A 139 -5.24 8.08 4.61
C ALA A 139 -4.08 8.01 3.61
N VAL A 140 -3.34 6.88 3.63
CA VAL A 140 -2.18 6.61 2.77
C VAL A 140 -2.46 5.38 1.92
N PHE A 141 -2.55 5.56 0.61
CA PHE A 141 -2.77 4.46 -0.34
C PHE A 141 -1.43 4.02 -0.94
N CYS A 142 -1.05 2.78 -0.70
CA CYS A 142 0.26 2.25 -1.06
C CYS A 142 0.18 0.76 -1.43
N HIS A 143 1.16 -0.06 -1.07
CA HIS A 143 1.34 -1.41 -1.58
C HIS A 143 1.61 -2.41 -0.46
N ALA A 144 1.54 -3.71 -0.79
CA ALA A 144 1.68 -4.80 0.18
C ALA A 144 3.01 -4.74 0.94
N MET A 145 4.14 -4.62 0.22
CA MET A 145 5.46 -4.58 0.87
C MET A 145 5.71 -3.28 1.61
N VAL A 146 5.12 -2.16 1.18
CA VAL A 146 5.17 -0.89 1.93
C VAL A 146 4.52 -1.05 3.31
N VAL A 147 3.33 -1.64 3.36
CA VAL A 147 2.63 -1.94 4.64
C VAL A 147 3.43 -2.93 5.47
N GLY A 148 3.80 -4.07 4.87
CA GLY A 148 4.47 -5.18 5.56
C GLY A 148 5.80 -4.76 6.18
N VAL A 149 6.69 -4.13 5.41
CA VAL A 149 8.02 -3.70 5.88
C VAL A 149 7.91 -2.53 6.88
N TYR A 150 6.93 -1.64 6.73
CA TYR A 150 6.71 -0.60 7.74
C TYR A 150 6.27 -1.21 9.06
N LEU A 151 5.30 -2.13 9.06
CA LEU A 151 4.87 -2.82 10.27
C LEU A 151 5.97 -3.70 10.87
N GLN A 152 6.74 -4.40 10.04
CA GLN A 152 7.91 -5.15 10.48
C GLN A 152 8.87 -4.26 11.27
N THR A 153 9.17 -3.07 10.76
CA THR A 153 10.04 -2.08 11.42
C THR A 153 9.45 -1.62 12.75
N LEU A 154 8.15 -1.30 12.80
CA LEU A 154 7.49 -0.85 14.03
C LEU A 154 7.40 -1.93 15.10
N LEU A 155 7.22 -3.18 14.70
CA LEU A 155 7.03 -4.31 15.61
C LEU A 155 8.34 -5.04 15.95
N GLY A 156 9.45 -4.66 15.32
CA GLY A 156 10.76 -5.30 15.53
C GLY A 156 10.82 -6.75 15.03
N LEU A 157 10.09 -7.06 13.95
CA LEU A 157 10.10 -8.40 13.34
C LEU A 157 11.35 -8.58 12.47
N ASN A 158 11.85 -9.81 12.39
CA ASN A 158 13.06 -10.11 11.62
C ASN A 158 12.79 -10.37 10.14
N ASP A 159 11.60 -10.88 9.80
CA ASP A 159 11.24 -11.30 8.45
C ASP A 159 10.26 -10.28 7.83
N PRO A 160 10.61 -9.64 6.68
CA PRO A 160 9.76 -8.67 6.00
C PRO A 160 8.47 -9.27 5.42
N PHE A 161 8.36 -10.59 5.32
CA PHE A 161 7.20 -11.29 4.77
C PHE A 161 6.24 -11.81 5.86
N THR A 162 6.54 -11.56 7.12
CA THR A 162 5.67 -12.00 8.24
C THR A 162 4.28 -11.34 8.18
N VAL A 163 4.18 -10.14 7.60
CA VAL A 163 2.95 -9.34 7.58
C VAL A 163 2.61 -8.99 6.14
N MET A 164 1.50 -9.53 5.62
CA MET A 164 1.03 -9.28 4.27
C MET A 164 -0.41 -8.75 4.30
N ALA A 165 -0.62 -7.56 3.74
CA ALA A 165 -1.95 -6.96 3.64
C ALA A 165 -2.67 -7.44 2.37
N ASP A 166 -3.99 -7.69 2.46
CA ASP A 166 -4.86 -7.96 1.32
C ASP A 166 -5.17 -6.68 0.54
N TYR A 167 -5.72 -6.81 -0.68
CA TYR A 167 -6.19 -5.66 -1.47
C TYR A 167 -7.21 -4.86 -0.67
N CYS A 168 -7.06 -3.54 -0.66
CA CYS A 168 -7.83 -2.61 0.17
C CYS A 168 -7.83 -2.93 1.67
N GLY A 169 -6.93 -3.80 2.14
CA GLY A 169 -6.72 -4.04 3.58
C GLY A 169 -6.27 -2.77 4.29
N ILE A 170 -7.00 -2.40 5.32
CA ILE A 170 -6.77 -1.17 6.09
C ILE A 170 -5.94 -1.50 7.32
N THR A 171 -4.87 -0.75 7.53
CA THR A 171 -3.99 -0.84 8.69
C THR A 171 -3.97 0.50 9.41
N ARG A 172 -4.16 0.51 10.73
CA ARG A 172 -4.23 1.73 11.52
C ARG A 172 -3.04 1.85 12.46
N VAL A 173 -2.37 3.00 12.40
CA VAL A 173 -1.24 3.33 13.26
C VAL A 173 -1.49 4.66 13.95
N ALA A 174 -1.53 4.66 15.27
CA ALA A 174 -1.52 5.89 16.04
C ALA A 174 -0.10 6.42 16.19
N ALA A 175 0.09 7.71 15.89
CA ALA A 175 1.39 8.37 16.00
C ALA A 175 1.32 9.54 16.99
N SER A 176 2.12 9.47 18.06
CA SER A 176 2.24 10.55 19.04
C SER A 176 3.23 11.62 18.60
N SER A 177 3.13 12.80 19.19
CA SER A 177 4.10 13.89 19.00
C SER A 177 5.48 13.58 19.59
N SER A 178 5.57 12.60 20.51
CA SER A 178 6.82 12.12 21.11
C SER A 178 7.56 11.08 20.28
N GLY A 179 7.05 10.72 19.07
CA GLY A 179 7.67 9.72 18.20
C GLY A 179 7.15 8.29 18.40
N ILE A 180 6.32 8.02 19.42
CA ILE A 180 5.73 6.70 19.64
C ILE A 180 4.76 6.37 18.51
N ARG A 181 4.85 5.15 17.98
CA ARG A 181 3.93 4.54 17.02
C ARG A 181 3.26 3.34 17.67
N SER A 182 1.95 3.21 17.51
CA SER A 182 1.18 2.07 18.01
C SER A 182 0.28 1.52 16.91
N VAL A 183 0.49 0.28 16.51
CA VAL A 183 -0.40 -0.43 15.59
C VAL A 183 -1.72 -0.68 16.33
N ARG A 184 -2.82 -0.19 15.78
CA ARG A 184 -4.17 -0.34 16.35
C ARG A 184 -4.89 -1.53 15.76
N SER A 185 -4.72 -1.73 14.44
CA SER A 185 -5.27 -2.85 13.71
C SER A 185 -4.43 -3.11 12.47
N PHE A 186 -4.58 -4.30 11.92
CA PHE A 186 -3.92 -4.72 10.70
C PHE A 186 -4.91 -5.45 9.79
N ASN A 187 -4.87 -5.12 8.51
CA ASN A 187 -5.59 -5.82 7.44
C ASN A 187 -7.10 -5.93 7.66
N GLU A 188 -7.76 -4.80 8.01
CA GLU A 188 -9.21 -4.75 8.09
C GLU A 188 -9.81 -4.82 6.67
N THR A 189 -10.56 -5.88 6.37
CA THR A 189 -11.19 -6.15 5.07
C THR A 189 -12.70 -6.30 5.15
N GLY A 190 -13.30 -6.07 6.31
CA GLY A 190 -14.72 -6.27 6.56
C GLY A 190 -15.67 -5.49 5.64
N HIS A 191 -15.21 -4.37 5.09
CA HIS A 191 -15.95 -3.55 4.13
C HIS A 191 -16.02 -4.15 2.72
N LEU A 192 -15.25 -5.21 2.44
CA LEU A 192 -15.20 -5.89 1.14
C LEU A 192 -16.01 -7.19 1.10
N ARG A 193 -16.66 -7.58 2.20
CA ARG A 193 -17.29 -8.90 2.34
C ARG A 193 -18.27 -9.27 1.23
N ASP A 194 -18.91 -8.28 0.63
CA ASP A 194 -19.91 -8.46 -0.43
C ASP A 194 -19.29 -8.41 -1.85
N LEU A 195 -17.97 -8.22 -1.94
CA LEU A 195 -17.19 -8.12 -3.18
C LEU A 195 -16.22 -9.31 -3.39
N VAL A 196 -16.21 -10.26 -2.46
CA VAL A 196 -15.31 -11.43 -2.47
C VAL A 196 -16.12 -12.70 -2.61
#